data_6b2c762b170d42ee30a8e7d237aa29ca
#
_entry.id   6b2c762b170d42ee30a8e7d237aa29ca
#
_cell.length_a   1.000
_cell.length_b   1.000
_cell.length_c   1.000
_cell.angle_alpha   90.00
_cell.angle_beta   90.00
_cell.angle_gamma   90.00
#
_symmetry.space_group_name_H-M   'P 1'
#
loop_
_entity.id
_entity.type
_entity.pdbx_description
1 polymer ?
#
loop_
_entity_poly.entity_id
_entity_poly.type
_entity_poly.pdbx_seq_one_letter_code
_entity_poly.pdbx_strand_id
1 'polypeptide(L)'
;MFVQSDRVMTPAEKIPTKEMVWIVDKADSNNIFLTGKTLLLVETNDDWKKIKDFVSGLHPFGKRICIDSTGFTIPYLLFLLRTIYYCGVKKIDIIYSEPKKYIKDENTLFSEDLKEVAQIEGLAGGHISETENDFMIIAAGYDHSRIIDVANNKKPLQKILMFGFPSMSAEMFQENVFRAYKASEAVGNYSFLNMDNNIYAPANDPFVTAQYIKEYIDKKRHNPLTNIYLVPISSKPQ
;
A
#
# COMPACT_ATOMS: atom_id res chain seq x y z
N MET A 1 1.81 -4.41 -12.24
CA MET A 1 3.08 -4.17 -12.93
C MET A 1 4.20 -4.33 -11.92
N PHE A 2 4.93 -5.44 -11.98
CA PHE A 2 5.85 -5.81 -10.92
C PHE A 2 7.31 -5.45 -11.18
N VAL A 3 7.71 -5.37 -12.41
CA VAL A 3 9.07 -4.99 -12.77
C VAL A 3 9.01 -4.30 -14.10
N GLN A 4 9.21 -3.05 -14.13
CA GLN A 4 9.29 -2.36 -15.42
C GLN A 4 10.27 -1.23 -15.46
N SER A 5 11.27 -1.18 -14.65
CA SER A 5 12.15 -0.07 -14.83
C SER A 5 13.54 -0.36 -14.32
N ASP A 6 14.48 0.30 -14.90
CA ASP A 6 15.83 0.48 -14.39
C ASP A 6 15.86 0.88 -12.91
N ARG A 7 14.75 1.40 -12.38
CA ARG A 7 14.56 1.71 -10.96
C ARG A 7 14.65 0.50 -10.04
N VAL A 8 14.14 -0.65 -10.48
CA VAL A 8 14.16 -1.90 -9.69
C VAL A 8 15.42 -2.70 -10.00
N MET A 9 15.74 -2.86 -11.27
CA MET A 9 16.85 -3.71 -11.71
C MET A 9 18.21 -3.20 -11.22
N THR A 10 18.50 -1.93 -11.46
CA THR A 10 19.80 -1.35 -11.15
C THR A 10 20.11 -1.31 -9.65
N PRO A 11 19.21 -0.88 -8.75
CA PRO A 11 19.45 -0.96 -7.32
C PRO A 11 19.61 -2.38 -6.79
N ALA A 12 18.75 -3.31 -7.24
CA ALA A 12 18.79 -4.70 -6.80
C ALA A 12 20.12 -5.39 -7.13
N GLU A 13 20.68 -5.12 -8.30
CA GLU A 13 21.96 -5.69 -8.74
C GLU A 13 23.16 -5.18 -7.93
N LYS A 14 23.07 -3.99 -7.35
CA LYS A 14 24.12 -3.38 -6.52
C LYS A 14 24.15 -3.92 -5.10
N ILE A 15 23.10 -4.61 -4.65
CA ILE A 15 23.03 -5.14 -3.29
C ILE A 15 23.74 -6.50 -3.25
N PRO A 16 24.79 -6.66 -2.43
CA PRO A 16 25.43 -7.95 -2.31
C PRO A 16 24.53 -8.95 -1.61
N THR A 17 24.02 -9.91 -2.35
CA THR A 17 23.14 -10.97 -1.86
C THR A 17 23.72 -12.36 -2.17
N LYS A 18 23.46 -13.33 -1.29
CA LYS A 18 23.77 -14.75 -1.57
C LYS A 18 22.78 -15.36 -2.55
N GLU A 19 21.55 -14.95 -2.45
CA GLU A 19 20.44 -15.45 -3.26
C GLU A 19 19.51 -14.27 -3.60
N MET A 20 19.08 -14.19 -4.84
CA MET A 20 18.12 -13.21 -5.31
C MET A 20 16.93 -13.92 -5.91
N VAL A 21 15.74 -13.51 -5.46
CA VAL A 21 14.47 -14.10 -5.89
C VAL A 21 13.63 -13.02 -6.54
N TRP A 22 13.10 -13.30 -7.71
CA TRP A 22 12.21 -12.43 -8.43
C TRP A 22 10.79 -12.97 -8.39
N ILE A 23 9.84 -12.10 -8.05
CA ILE A 23 8.42 -12.36 -8.19
C ILE A 23 7.93 -11.46 -9.31
N VAL A 24 7.45 -12.04 -10.38
CA VAL A 24 7.14 -11.33 -11.63
C VAL A 24 5.76 -11.71 -12.10
N ASP A 25 5.00 -10.73 -12.61
CA ASP A 25 3.75 -10.99 -13.30
C ASP A 25 4.02 -11.81 -14.58
N LYS A 26 3.21 -12.83 -14.83
CA LYS A 26 3.37 -13.69 -15.99
C LYS A 26 3.22 -12.91 -17.31
N ALA A 27 2.38 -11.90 -17.34
CA ALA A 27 2.22 -11.04 -18.51
C ALA A 27 3.51 -10.29 -18.87
N ASP A 28 4.32 -9.96 -17.85
CA ASP A 28 5.59 -9.24 -18.03
C ASP A 28 6.79 -10.17 -18.28
N SER A 29 6.64 -11.48 -18.10
CA SER A 29 7.74 -12.46 -18.11
C SER A 29 8.50 -12.52 -19.44
N ASN A 30 7.83 -12.24 -20.55
CA ASN A 30 8.45 -12.28 -21.89
C ASN A 30 9.43 -11.12 -22.14
N ASN A 31 9.37 -10.08 -21.32
CA ASN A 31 10.16 -8.85 -21.47
C ASN A 31 11.32 -8.76 -20.46
N ILE A 32 11.53 -9.78 -19.63
CA ILE A 32 12.49 -9.75 -18.55
C ILE A 32 13.56 -10.81 -18.72
N PHE A 33 14.80 -10.36 -18.95
CA PHE A 33 15.97 -11.26 -18.99
C PHE A 33 16.58 -11.40 -17.61
N LEU A 34 16.15 -12.42 -16.86
CA LEU A 34 16.68 -12.74 -15.54
C LEU A 34 17.54 -14.01 -15.64
N THR A 35 18.86 -13.86 -15.70
CA THR A 35 19.79 -14.98 -15.77
C THR A 35 20.29 -15.39 -14.39
N GLY A 36 20.26 -16.69 -14.11
CA GLY A 36 20.87 -17.25 -12.89
C GLY A 36 20.13 -16.96 -11.58
N LYS A 37 18.85 -16.62 -11.61
CA LYS A 37 18.06 -16.18 -10.45
C LYS A 37 16.80 -17.06 -10.31
N THR A 38 16.38 -17.29 -9.07
CA THR A 38 15.11 -17.97 -8.81
C THR A 38 13.96 -17.04 -9.22
N LEU A 39 13.01 -17.54 -9.94
CA LEU A 39 11.88 -16.81 -10.46
C LEU A 39 10.59 -17.47 -10.03
N LEU A 40 9.67 -16.67 -9.52
CA LEU A 40 8.27 -17.03 -9.35
C LEU A 40 7.42 -16.22 -10.32
N LEU A 41 6.72 -16.89 -11.22
CA LEU A 41 5.72 -16.28 -12.08
C LEU A 41 4.35 -16.34 -11.40
N VAL A 42 3.71 -15.18 -11.24
CA VAL A 42 2.36 -15.04 -10.70
C VAL A 42 1.41 -14.52 -11.78
N GLU A 43 0.19 -15.02 -11.77
CA GLU A 43 -0.90 -14.49 -12.58
C GLU A 43 -1.73 -13.55 -11.71
N THR A 44 -2.27 -12.50 -12.28
CA THR A 44 -2.78 -11.31 -11.59
C THR A 44 -4.00 -11.53 -10.69
N ASN A 45 -4.58 -12.70 -10.60
CA ASN A 45 -5.89 -12.82 -9.95
C ASN A 45 -6.07 -13.98 -8.97
N ASP A 46 -5.12 -14.63 -8.36
CA ASP A 46 -5.40 -15.57 -7.25
C ASP A 46 -4.20 -16.46 -6.86
N ASP A 47 -2.99 -16.03 -7.17
CA ASP A 47 -1.80 -16.84 -6.88
C ASP A 47 -1.29 -16.69 -5.43
N TRP A 48 -2.17 -16.30 -4.50
CA TRP A 48 -1.81 -16.15 -3.09
C TRP A 48 -1.23 -17.43 -2.50
N LYS A 49 -1.84 -18.58 -2.82
CA LYS A 49 -1.35 -19.88 -2.39
C LYS A 49 0.04 -20.15 -2.97
N LYS A 50 0.25 -19.86 -4.24
CA LYS A 50 1.52 -20.08 -4.93
C LYS A 50 2.65 -19.23 -4.33
N ILE A 51 2.36 -17.95 -4.03
CA ILE A 51 3.31 -17.08 -3.33
C ILE A 51 3.63 -17.63 -1.94
N LYS A 52 2.61 -18.05 -1.19
CA LYS A 52 2.77 -18.61 0.14
C LYS A 52 3.64 -19.88 0.11
N ASP A 53 3.34 -20.81 -0.77
CA ASP A 53 4.05 -22.08 -0.90
C ASP A 53 5.51 -21.84 -1.32
N PHE A 54 5.72 -20.94 -2.27
CA PHE A 54 7.05 -20.55 -2.73
C PHE A 54 7.88 -19.91 -1.61
N VAL A 55 7.35 -18.91 -0.92
CA VAL A 55 8.05 -18.23 0.20
C VAL A 55 8.36 -19.21 1.32
N SER A 56 7.42 -20.11 1.64
CA SER A 56 7.64 -21.15 2.66
C SER A 56 8.74 -22.11 2.25
N GLY A 57 8.81 -22.48 0.96
CA GLY A 57 9.85 -23.33 0.39
C GLY A 57 11.25 -22.73 0.40
N LEU A 58 11.37 -21.40 0.47
CA LEU A 58 12.67 -20.72 0.63
C LEU A 58 13.25 -20.84 2.05
N HIS A 59 12.48 -21.37 3.00
CA HIS A 59 12.86 -21.50 4.41
C HIS A 59 13.47 -20.18 4.97
N PRO A 60 12.69 -19.09 5.00
CA PRO A 60 13.22 -17.76 5.29
C PRO A 60 13.64 -17.56 6.75
N PHE A 61 13.21 -18.46 7.66
CA PHE A 61 13.57 -18.39 9.08
C PHE A 61 15.09 -18.41 9.29
N GLY A 62 15.58 -17.49 10.09
CA GLY A 62 17.02 -17.34 10.38
C GLY A 62 17.83 -16.67 9.27
N LYS A 63 17.23 -16.32 8.12
CA LYS A 63 17.88 -15.56 7.06
C LYS A 63 17.67 -14.05 7.25
N ARG A 64 18.63 -13.24 6.82
CA ARG A 64 18.44 -11.81 6.63
C ARG A 64 17.76 -11.60 5.28
N ILE A 65 16.58 -10.99 5.29
CA ILE A 65 15.75 -10.77 4.11
C ILE A 65 15.73 -9.28 3.81
N CYS A 66 15.92 -8.95 2.55
CA CYS A 66 15.73 -7.62 2.01
C CYS A 66 14.69 -7.69 0.88
N ILE A 67 13.70 -6.81 0.93
CA ILE A 67 12.63 -6.73 -0.06
C ILE A 67 12.74 -5.39 -0.78
N ASP A 68 12.87 -5.41 -2.09
CA ASP A 68 12.67 -4.22 -2.90
C ASP A 68 11.16 -4.07 -3.18
N SER A 69 10.55 -3.10 -2.53
CA SER A 69 9.11 -2.84 -2.62
C SER A 69 8.71 -2.02 -3.83
N THR A 70 9.66 -1.50 -4.59
CA THR A 70 9.44 -0.50 -5.66
C THR A 70 8.46 -0.99 -6.73
N GLY A 71 8.61 -2.22 -7.19
CA GLY A 71 7.78 -2.81 -8.25
C GLY A 71 6.50 -3.49 -7.77
N PHE A 72 6.35 -3.81 -6.49
CA PHE A 72 5.16 -4.50 -6.00
C PHE A 72 3.92 -3.60 -5.99
N THR A 73 2.76 -4.16 -6.28
CA THR A 73 1.49 -3.55 -5.88
C THR A 73 1.30 -3.71 -4.36
N ILE A 74 0.53 -2.81 -3.76
CA ILE A 74 0.33 -2.82 -2.30
C ILE A 74 -0.25 -4.16 -1.80
N PRO A 75 -1.28 -4.75 -2.43
CA PRO A 75 -1.82 -6.03 -1.97
C PRO A 75 -0.78 -7.14 -1.93
N TYR A 76 0.02 -7.27 -2.98
CA TYR A 76 1.07 -8.30 -3.03
C TYR A 76 2.19 -8.06 -2.02
N LEU A 77 2.60 -6.81 -1.84
CA LEU A 77 3.62 -6.46 -0.84
C LEU A 77 3.13 -6.84 0.57
N LEU A 78 1.93 -6.44 0.92
CA LEU A 78 1.37 -6.71 2.25
C LEU A 78 1.16 -8.21 2.49
N PHE A 79 0.68 -8.95 1.50
CA PHE A 79 0.56 -10.40 1.59
C PHE A 79 1.91 -11.09 1.75
N LEU A 80 2.93 -10.65 0.99
CA LEU A 80 4.30 -11.16 1.09
C LEU A 80 4.87 -10.92 2.49
N LEU A 81 4.75 -9.70 3.02
CA LEU A 81 5.18 -9.36 4.36
C LEU A 81 4.50 -10.23 5.43
N ARG A 82 3.21 -10.42 5.29
CA ARG A 82 2.42 -11.28 6.18
C ARG A 82 2.89 -12.73 6.12
N THR A 83 3.14 -13.25 4.93
CA THR A 83 3.63 -14.62 4.73
C THR A 83 5.01 -14.81 5.36
N ILE A 84 5.93 -13.89 5.13
CA ILE A 84 7.28 -13.94 5.72
C ILE A 84 7.21 -13.88 7.26
N TYR A 85 6.32 -13.06 7.80
CA TYR A 85 6.09 -12.99 9.24
C TYR A 85 5.59 -14.33 9.81
N TYR A 86 4.66 -15.00 9.13
CA TYR A 86 4.18 -16.34 9.52
C TYR A 86 5.26 -17.42 9.43
N CYS A 87 6.26 -17.24 8.58
CA CYS A 87 7.43 -18.10 8.54
C CYS A 87 8.42 -17.84 9.69
N GLY A 88 8.06 -17.00 10.67
CA GLY A 88 8.85 -16.72 11.87
C GLY A 88 9.91 -15.62 11.72
N VAL A 89 9.96 -14.93 10.58
CA VAL A 89 10.88 -13.80 10.36
C VAL A 89 10.29 -12.53 10.97
N LYS A 90 11.02 -11.93 11.90
CA LYS A 90 10.57 -10.73 12.61
C LYS A 90 11.29 -9.45 12.21
N LYS A 91 12.39 -9.59 11.46
CA LYS A 91 13.19 -8.44 11.00
C LYS A 91 13.47 -8.60 9.52
N ILE A 92 13.14 -7.59 8.75
CA ILE A 92 13.38 -7.49 7.32
C ILE A 92 13.91 -6.11 7.00
N ASP A 93 14.69 -6.02 5.94
CA ASP A 93 15.07 -4.75 5.33
C ASP A 93 14.12 -4.48 4.16
N ILE A 94 13.60 -3.27 4.03
CA ILE A 94 12.77 -2.87 2.90
C ILE A 94 13.46 -1.74 2.17
N ILE A 95 13.54 -1.86 0.86
CA ILE A 95 14.07 -0.84 -0.03
C ILE A 95 12.94 -0.30 -0.88
N TYR A 96 12.94 0.99 -1.07
CA TYR A 96 12.06 1.68 -2.01
C TYR A 96 12.89 2.67 -2.83
N SER A 97 12.80 2.56 -4.15
CA SER A 97 13.48 3.47 -5.07
C SER A 97 12.53 4.55 -5.55
N GLU A 98 12.70 5.76 -5.01
CA GLU A 98 11.89 6.90 -5.43
C GLU A 98 12.39 7.46 -6.78
N PRO A 99 11.52 7.86 -7.71
CA PRO A 99 11.95 8.54 -8.92
C PRO A 99 12.46 9.94 -8.59
N LYS A 100 13.55 10.37 -9.23
CA LYS A 100 14.10 11.73 -9.06
C LYS A 100 13.12 12.82 -9.47
N LYS A 101 12.21 12.52 -10.39
CA LYS A 101 11.21 13.46 -10.89
C LYS A 101 9.97 12.70 -11.30
N TYR A 102 8.83 13.16 -10.84
CA TYR A 102 7.53 12.74 -11.35
C TYR A 102 7.20 13.60 -12.56
N ILE A 103 6.93 12.98 -13.70
CA ILE A 103 6.40 13.70 -14.87
C ILE A 103 4.95 14.00 -14.53
N LYS A 104 4.65 15.28 -14.37
CA LYS A 104 3.29 15.76 -14.10
C LYS A 104 2.64 16.13 -15.43
N ASP A 105 1.55 15.47 -15.75
CA ASP A 105 0.56 15.93 -16.72
C ASP A 105 -0.78 16.00 -16.00
N GLU A 106 -1.64 16.94 -16.34
CA GLU A 106 -2.97 17.10 -15.74
C GLU A 106 -3.81 15.82 -15.83
N ASN A 107 -3.53 15.00 -16.82
CA ASN A 107 -4.19 13.72 -17.08
C ASN A 107 -3.38 12.50 -16.62
N THR A 108 -2.28 12.68 -15.89
CA THR A 108 -1.48 11.53 -15.45
C THR A 108 -2.25 10.74 -14.40
N LEU A 109 -2.74 9.59 -14.81
CA LEU A 109 -3.22 8.55 -13.89
C LEU A 109 -2.02 7.68 -13.54
N PHE A 110 -1.62 7.69 -12.27
CA PHE A 110 -0.52 6.84 -11.78
C PHE A 110 -0.93 5.38 -11.56
N SER A 111 -2.17 5.07 -11.86
CA SER A 111 -2.75 3.77 -11.66
C SER A 111 -3.75 3.45 -12.76
N GLU A 112 -3.78 2.20 -13.16
CA GLU A 112 -4.87 1.65 -13.95
C GLU A 112 -6.20 1.79 -13.19
N ASP A 113 -7.32 1.80 -13.91
CA ASP A 113 -8.66 1.84 -13.31
C ASP A 113 -8.80 0.77 -12.24
N LEU A 114 -9.47 1.13 -11.16
CA LEU A 114 -9.69 0.22 -10.05
C LEU A 114 -10.64 -0.89 -10.53
N LYS A 115 -10.10 -2.09 -10.72
CA LYS A 115 -10.90 -3.23 -11.20
C LYS A 115 -11.88 -3.71 -10.14
N GLU A 116 -11.49 -3.66 -8.88
CA GLU A 116 -12.27 -4.15 -7.76
C GLU A 116 -11.80 -3.53 -6.43
N VAL A 117 -12.74 -3.28 -5.53
CA VAL A 117 -12.45 -2.94 -4.14
C VAL A 117 -12.64 -4.21 -3.30
N ALA A 118 -11.53 -4.86 -2.98
CA ALA A 118 -11.52 -6.10 -2.22
C ALA A 118 -10.63 -6.01 -0.97
N GLN A 119 -10.87 -6.89 -0.03
CA GLN A 119 -9.97 -7.06 1.11
C GLN A 119 -8.68 -7.72 0.65
N ILE A 120 -7.56 -7.28 1.23
CA ILE A 120 -6.26 -7.88 0.95
C ILE A 120 -6.21 -9.25 1.63
N GLU A 121 -5.91 -10.29 0.83
CA GLU A 121 -5.82 -11.66 1.32
C GLU A 121 -4.84 -11.78 2.49
N GLY A 122 -5.23 -12.53 3.50
CA GLY A 122 -4.44 -12.72 4.72
C GLY A 122 -4.43 -11.53 5.70
N LEU A 123 -5.03 -10.38 5.34
CA LEU A 123 -5.13 -9.18 6.19
C LEU A 123 -6.57 -8.83 6.55
N ALA A 124 -7.53 -9.64 6.15
CA ALA A 124 -8.89 -9.54 6.62
C ALA A 124 -8.91 -9.73 8.15
N GLY A 125 -9.34 -8.68 8.86
CA GLY A 125 -9.54 -8.74 10.32
C GLY A 125 -10.80 -9.51 10.68
N GLY A 126 -11.03 -9.68 12.00
CA GLY A 126 -12.33 -10.14 12.48
C GLY A 126 -13.39 -9.05 12.22
N HIS A 127 -14.40 -9.39 11.43
CA HIS A 127 -15.56 -8.53 11.22
C HIS A 127 -16.65 -8.88 12.23
N ILE A 128 -17.21 -7.85 12.86
CA ILE A 128 -18.42 -7.98 13.65
C ILE A 128 -19.63 -7.58 12.82
N SER A 129 -20.79 -8.15 13.12
CA SER A 129 -22.03 -7.93 12.34
C SER A 129 -22.61 -6.53 12.50
N GLU A 130 -22.35 -5.91 13.65
CA GLU A 130 -22.74 -4.53 13.91
C GLU A 130 -21.86 -3.59 13.06
N THR A 131 -22.52 -2.72 12.29
CA THR A 131 -21.87 -1.79 11.35
C THR A 131 -22.17 -0.33 11.64
N GLU A 132 -22.89 -0.04 12.73
CA GLU A 132 -23.36 1.31 13.03
C GLU A 132 -22.24 2.33 13.23
N ASN A 133 -21.09 1.88 13.76
CA ASN A 133 -19.94 2.72 14.02
C ASN A 133 -18.72 2.29 13.18
N ASP A 134 -18.96 1.80 11.98
CA ASP A 134 -17.90 1.48 11.02
C ASP A 134 -17.11 2.73 10.65
N PHE A 135 -15.80 2.57 10.57
CA PHE A 135 -14.88 3.67 10.37
C PHE A 135 -13.85 3.34 9.28
N MET A 136 -13.62 4.28 8.38
CA MET A 136 -12.69 4.09 7.28
C MET A 136 -11.61 5.18 7.27
N ILE A 137 -10.35 4.76 7.24
CA ILE A 137 -9.18 5.62 7.04
C ILE A 137 -8.67 5.38 5.62
N ILE A 138 -8.74 6.41 4.79
CA ILE A 138 -8.27 6.36 3.40
C ILE A 138 -6.96 7.13 3.31
N ALA A 139 -5.86 6.43 3.05
CA ALA A 139 -4.59 7.07 2.77
C ALA A 139 -4.68 7.77 1.41
N ALA A 140 -4.77 9.10 1.42
CA ALA A 140 -4.97 9.91 0.23
C ALA A 140 -3.76 9.83 -0.70
N GLY A 141 -3.99 9.30 -1.89
CA GLY A 141 -3.00 9.25 -2.95
C GLY A 141 -3.24 10.32 -4.01
N TYR A 142 -2.51 10.20 -5.10
CA TYR A 142 -2.59 11.13 -6.22
C TYR A 142 -3.89 10.97 -7.04
N ASP A 143 -4.52 9.81 -6.97
CA ASP A 143 -5.67 9.46 -7.79
C ASP A 143 -6.98 9.61 -7.01
N HIS A 144 -7.70 10.72 -7.29
CA HIS A 144 -8.97 11.01 -6.62
C HIS A 144 -10.10 10.05 -7.01
N SER A 145 -10.07 9.46 -8.21
CA SER A 145 -11.09 8.49 -8.64
C SER A 145 -11.07 7.26 -7.73
N ARG A 146 -9.90 6.78 -7.34
CA ARG A 146 -9.77 5.67 -6.39
C ARG A 146 -10.32 6.00 -5.00
N ILE A 147 -10.14 7.25 -4.55
CA ILE A 147 -10.75 7.69 -3.28
C ILE A 147 -12.26 7.62 -3.38
N ILE A 148 -12.83 8.09 -4.50
CA ILE A 148 -14.27 8.06 -4.76
C ILE A 148 -14.79 6.62 -4.82
N ASP A 149 -14.12 5.76 -5.57
CA ASP A 149 -14.54 4.35 -5.75
C ASP A 149 -14.58 3.61 -4.42
N VAL A 150 -13.51 3.73 -3.62
CA VAL A 150 -13.45 3.10 -2.30
C VAL A 150 -14.48 3.70 -1.34
N ALA A 151 -14.62 5.01 -1.32
CA ALA A 151 -15.57 5.69 -0.44
C ALA A 151 -17.03 5.30 -0.74
N ASN A 152 -17.34 5.03 -2.01
CA ASN A 152 -18.68 4.62 -2.44
C ASN A 152 -18.94 3.11 -2.33
N ASN A 153 -17.89 2.29 -2.40
CA ASN A 153 -18.02 0.83 -2.33
C ASN A 153 -18.54 0.35 -0.97
N LYS A 154 -18.03 0.93 0.11
CA LYS A 154 -18.55 0.69 1.47
C LYS A 154 -19.13 2.00 2.00
N LYS A 155 -20.24 1.88 2.73
CA LYS A 155 -20.88 3.03 3.36
C LYS A 155 -20.66 3.02 4.88
N PRO A 156 -19.41 3.07 5.38
CA PRO A 156 -19.19 3.26 6.80
C PRO A 156 -19.76 4.62 7.20
N LEU A 157 -20.18 4.74 8.44
CA LEU A 157 -20.74 6.00 8.97
C LEU A 157 -19.72 7.14 8.91
N GLN A 158 -18.46 6.85 9.15
CA GLN A 158 -17.42 7.85 9.17
C GLN A 158 -16.23 7.45 8.29
N LYS A 159 -15.82 8.38 7.43
CA LYS A 159 -14.64 8.26 6.58
C LYS A 159 -13.73 9.44 6.87
N ILE A 160 -12.43 9.19 6.92
CA ILE A 160 -11.42 10.24 7.04
C ILE A 160 -10.32 10.03 6.02
N LEU A 161 -9.65 11.12 5.68
CA LEU A 161 -8.47 11.09 4.84
C LEU A 161 -7.20 11.14 5.70
N MET A 162 -6.20 10.40 5.27
CA MET A 162 -4.85 10.48 5.82
C MET A 162 -3.92 11.02 4.73
N PHE A 163 -3.19 12.08 5.06
CA PHE A 163 -2.25 12.73 4.16
C PHE A 163 -0.81 12.50 4.58
N GLY A 164 0.06 12.27 3.60
CA GLY A 164 1.51 12.27 3.81
C GLY A 164 2.03 13.67 4.11
N PHE A 165 2.35 13.95 5.39
CA PHE A 165 2.95 15.22 5.79
C PHE A 165 3.94 15.02 6.94
N PRO A 166 5.24 15.37 6.74
CA PRO A 166 5.87 15.79 5.48
C PRO A 166 5.71 14.78 4.36
N SER A 167 5.47 15.29 3.15
CA SER A 167 5.40 14.47 1.94
C SER A 167 6.81 14.13 1.43
N MET A 168 6.91 13.14 0.56
CA MET A 168 8.19 12.75 -0.04
C MET A 168 8.80 13.87 -0.90
N SER A 169 7.97 14.69 -1.55
CA SER A 169 8.41 15.96 -2.14
C SER A 169 7.42 17.07 -1.78
N ALA A 170 7.93 18.30 -1.65
CA ALA A 170 7.14 19.45 -1.18
C ALA A 170 5.88 19.70 -2.02
N GLU A 171 5.96 19.47 -3.33
CA GLU A 171 4.86 19.67 -4.26
C GLU A 171 3.76 18.60 -4.14
N MET A 172 4.10 17.39 -3.70
CA MET A 172 3.14 16.28 -3.62
C MET A 172 2.04 16.51 -2.59
N PHE A 173 2.35 17.19 -1.49
CA PHE A 173 1.33 17.46 -0.47
C PHE A 173 0.20 18.33 -1.02
N GLN A 174 0.54 19.43 -1.68
CA GLN A 174 -0.45 20.35 -2.25
C GLN A 174 -1.32 19.66 -3.29
N GLU A 175 -0.69 18.88 -4.14
CA GLU A 175 -1.39 18.13 -5.19
C GLU A 175 -2.33 17.06 -4.59
N ASN A 176 -1.87 16.32 -3.59
CA ASN A 176 -2.70 15.32 -2.91
C ASN A 176 -3.92 15.97 -2.23
N VAL A 177 -3.72 17.11 -1.58
CA VAL A 177 -4.81 17.88 -0.96
C VAL A 177 -5.81 18.34 -2.01
N PHE A 178 -5.34 18.91 -3.13
CA PHE A 178 -6.20 19.38 -4.21
C PHE A 178 -7.00 18.24 -4.85
N ARG A 179 -6.37 17.09 -5.08
CA ARG A 179 -7.04 15.91 -5.64
C ARG A 179 -8.02 15.27 -4.66
N ALA A 180 -7.65 15.18 -3.40
CA ALA A 180 -8.55 14.68 -2.37
C ALA A 180 -9.78 15.59 -2.19
N TYR A 181 -9.64 16.90 -2.39
CA TYR A 181 -10.77 17.83 -2.40
C TYR A 181 -11.81 17.46 -3.47
N LYS A 182 -11.39 16.96 -4.63
CA LYS A 182 -12.33 16.48 -5.68
C LYS A 182 -13.16 15.28 -5.25
N ALA A 183 -12.69 14.53 -4.22
CA ALA A 183 -13.39 13.39 -3.66
C ALA A 183 -14.18 13.72 -2.38
N SER A 184 -14.23 14.98 -1.97
CA SER A 184 -14.82 15.41 -0.69
C SER A 184 -16.28 15.02 -0.52
N GLU A 185 -17.07 15.03 -1.58
CA GLU A 185 -18.47 14.62 -1.58
C GLU A 185 -18.62 13.11 -1.27
N ALA A 186 -17.81 12.26 -1.89
CA ALA A 186 -17.83 10.81 -1.67
C ALA A 186 -17.37 10.43 -0.25
N VAL A 187 -16.41 11.18 0.29
CA VAL A 187 -15.93 11.00 1.66
C VAL A 187 -16.94 11.54 2.69
N GLY A 188 -17.84 12.43 2.28
CA GLY A 188 -18.82 13.07 3.18
C GLY A 188 -18.20 14.11 4.10
N ASN A 189 -17.00 14.55 3.82
CA ASN A 189 -16.26 15.51 4.63
C ASN A 189 -16.28 16.90 4.00
N TYR A 190 -17.38 17.60 4.17
CA TYR A 190 -17.52 18.98 3.68
C TYR A 190 -16.62 19.99 4.40
N SER A 191 -16.05 19.59 5.52
CA SER A 191 -15.12 20.41 6.31
C SER A 191 -13.67 19.99 6.06
N PHE A 192 -13.29 19.92 4.80
CA PHE A 192 -11.97 19.48 4.35
C PHE A 192 -10.79 20.24 5.00
N LEU A 193 -11.02 21.47 5.39
CA LEU A 193 -10.03 22.33 6.06
C LEU A 193 -9.99 22.11 7.58
N ASN A 194 -10.89 21.33 8.15
CA ASN A 194 -10.84 21.03 9.57
C ASN A 194 -9.78 19.95 9.84
N MET A 195 -8.65 20.38 10.39
CA MET A 195 -7.52 19.50 10.72
C MET A 195 -7.89 18.34 11.64
N ASP A 196 -8.92 18.51 12.48
CA ASP A 196 -9.38 17.48 13.41
C ASP A 196 -10.07 16.29 12.73
N ASN A 197 -10.46 16.45 11.47
CA ASN A 197 -11.14 15.43 10.69
C ASN A 197 -10.21 14.64 9.76
N ASN A 198 -8.90 14.91 9.79
CA ASN A 198 -7.92 14.24 8.94
C ASN A 198 -6.71 13.80 9.76
N ILE A 199 -5.99 12.81 9.26
CA ILE A 199 -4.70 12.40 9.82
C ILE A 199 -3.59 12.97 8.93
N TYR A 200 -2.58 13.56 9.55
CA TYR A 200 -1.36 14.00 8.89
C TYR A 200 -0.20 13.20 9.46
N ALA A 201 0.44 12.37 8.62
CA ALA A 201 1.52 11.48 9.02
C ALA A 201 2.66 11.51 8.01
N PRO A 202 3.93 11.32 8.42
CA PRO A 202 5.06 11.36 7.50
C PRO A 202 4.94 10.32 6.39
N ALA A 203 5.12 10.73 5.13
CA ALA A 203 5.01 9.83 3.99
C ALA A 203 6.16 8.81 3.90
N ASN A 204 7.26 9.03 4.59
CA ASN A 204 8.48 8.22 4.54
C ASN A 204 8.73 7.36 5.78
N ASP A 205 7.85 7.42 6.78
CA ASP A 205 8.00 6.66 8.03
C ASP A 205 6.73 5.88 8.37
N PRO A 206 6.67 4.59 7.99
CA PRO A 206 5.50 3.75 8.23
C PRO A 206 5.25 3.48 9.73
N PHE A 207 6.29 3.54 10.57
CA PHE A 207 6.13 3.31 12.00
C PHE A 207 5.46 4.50 12.69
N VAL A 208 5.90 5.70 12.34
CA VAL A 208 5.25 6.93 12.82
C VAL A 208 3.83 7.04 12.27
N THR A 209 3.61 6.70 11.00
CA THR A 209 2.26 6.64 10.42
C THR A 209 1.34 5.69 11.18
N ALA A 210 1.80 4.48 11.49
CA ALA A 210 1.04 3.53 12.30
C ALA A 210 0.72 4.06 13.70
N GLN A 211 1.65 4.79 14.32
CA GLN A 211 1.42 5.43 15.60
C GLN A 211 0.33 6.51 15.50
N TYR A 212 0.36 7.38 14.51
CA TYR A 212 -0.67 8.41 14.30
C TYR A 212 -2.06 7.81 14.07
N ILE A 213 -2.15 6.74 13.28
CA ILE A 213 -3.41 6.00 13.09
C ILE A 213 -3.91 5.48 14.44
N LYS A 214 -3.04 4.83 15.22
CA LYS A 214 -3.39 4.30 16.54
C LYS A 214 -3.87 5.40 17.48
N GLU A 215 -3.15 6.51 17.58
CA GLU A 215 -3.52 7.64 18.43
C GLU A 215 -4.87 8.23 18.02
N TYR A 216 -5.14 8.33 16.73
CA TYR A 216 -6.43 8.81 16.23
C TYR A 216 -7.57 7.86 16.62
N ILE A 217 -7.38 6.56 16.48
CA ILE A 217 -8.36 5.55 16.88
C ILE A 217 -8.57 5.59 18.39
N ASP A 218 -7.49 5.72 19.17
CA ASP A 218 -7.56 5.78 20.62
C ASP A 218 -8.34 7.01 21.14
N LYS A 219 -8.24 8.15 20.45
CA LYS A 219 -9.05 9.36 20.75
C LYS A 219 -10.54 9.14 20.52
N LYS A 220 -10.92 8.23 19.61
CA LYS A 220 -12.32 7.90 19.30
C LYS A 220 -12.95 6.86 20.25
N ARG A 221 -12.21 6.36 21.25
CA ARG A 221 -12.69 5.31 22.18
C ARG A 221 -13.95 5.64 22.96
N HIS A 222 -14.34 6.91 23.06
CA HIS A 222 -15.61 7.31 23.68
C HIS A 222 -16.85 6.95 22.84
N ASN A 223 -16.68 6.69 21.53
CA ASN A 223 -17.66 6.08 20.66
C ASN A 223 -17.09 4.76 20.18
N PRO A 224 -17.58 3.61 20.66
CA PRO A 224 -17.02 2.31 20.29
C PRO A 224 -17.13 2.11 18.78
N LEU A 225 -15.96 2.06 18.15
CA LEU A 225 -15.88 1.71 16.71
C LEU A 225 -16.20 0.23 16.56
N THR A 226 -17.00 -0.10 15.56
CA THR A 226 -17.35 -1.49 15.23
C THR A 226 -16.28 -2.12 14.35
N ASN A 227 -16.20 -1.72 13.09
CA ASN A 227 -15.16 -2.22 12.18
C ASN A 227 -14.30 -1.05 11.70
N ILE A 228 -12.99 -1.28 11.58
CA ILE A 228 -12.03 -0.29 11.09
C ILE A 228 -11.47 -0.77 9.76
N TYR A 229 -11.64 0.04 8.72
CA TYR A 229 -11.12 -0.22 7.38
C TYR A 229 -9.93 0.68 7.12
N LEU A 230 -8.76 0.09 6.85
CA LEU A 230 -7.57 0.81 6.40
C LEU A 230 -7.43 0.65 4.88
N VAL A 231 -7.39 1.75 4.17
CA VAL A 231 -7.37 1.77 2.70
C VAL A 231 -6.08 2.41 2.19
N PRO A 232 -5.07 1.59 1.85
CA PRO A 232 -3.76 2.06 1.44
C PRO A 232 -3.72 2.34 -0.08
N ILE A 233 -4.29 3.44 -0.53
CA ILE A 233 -4.27 3.86 -1.94
C ILE A 233 -3.29 4.99 -2.23
N SER A 234 -2.50 5.39 -1.23
CA SER A 234 -1.44 6.38 -1.38
C SER A 234 -0.17 5.79 -1.99
N SER A 235 0.85 6.64 -2.13
CA SER A 235 2.19 6.19 -2.50
C SER A 235 2.79 5.27 -1.42
N LYS A 236 3.61 4.31 -1.81
CA LYS A 236 4.53 3.63 -0.89
C LYS A 236 5.57 4.67 -0.41
N PRO A 237 6.01 4.67 0.84
CA PRO A 237 5.88 3.66 1.89
C PRO A 237 4.77 3.90 2.95
N GLN A 238 3.77 4.74 2.69
CA GLN A 238 2.64 4.95 3.60
C GLN A 238 1.82 3.70 3.87
#